data_b77b6090883b48bde96d252838dd6983
#
_entry.id   b77b6090883b48bde96d252838dd6983
#
_cell.length_a   1.000
_cell.length_b   1.000
_cell.length_c   1.000
_cell.angle_alpha   90.00
_cell.angle_beta   90.00
_cell.angle_gamma   90.00
#
_symmetry.space_group_name_H-M   'P 1'
#
loop_
_entity.id
_entity.type
_entity.pdbx_description
1 polymer ?
#
loop_
_entity_poly.entity_id
_entity_poly.type
_entity_poly.pdbx_seq_one_letter_code
_entity_poly.pdbx_strand_id
1 'polypeptide(L)'
;LNIGLLGVLTKHKGGDIVAQLVDRIEKENLDIRIKLIGTSCVDINSPVFSQTGAYTRGSIPRLTLENDIDAFLIPSIWPETFSYTTEEIMKMGMPVMCFDIGAPAERVKKYEKGIIIPKISATSVYETITRNQVIKECCNKKINTQKILFVVQEVTFSSRYRIDHLREQLIRKGISSDCVSIKDVKKCNLKQYNSVVAYRISDFDKLKRLKKKVQKLNKNIFYDIDDYIFNYEDIKDIGFLKGKEYRNYENYTKLIKSCMTLCDGYIVSTLSLKKVIEEQFPGKMVVINRNVASMEMTIASLTVDKVEKDYITLGYFSGTKTHNDDFES
;
A
#
# COMPACT_ATOMS: atom_id res chain seq x y z
N LEU A 1 -15.41 12.93 0.17
CA LEU A 1 -14.73 12.59 1.42
C LEU A 1 -15.27 11.26 1.97
N ASN A 2 -14.39 10.31 2.24
CA ASN A 2 -14.75 9.00 2.79
C ASN A 2 -14.31 8.91 4.27
N ILE A 3 -15.28 8.86 5.18
CA ILE A 3 -15.04 8.69 6.62
C ILE A 3 -15.20 7.21 6.98
N GLY A 4 -14.15 6.62 7.49
CA GLY A 4 -14.10 5.23 7.93
C GLY A 4 -14.61 5.05 9.34
N LEU A 5 -15.30 3.94 9.58
CA LEU A 5 -15.58 3.38 10.90
C LEU A 5 -14.91 2.01 10.97
N LEU A 6 -14.49 1.56 12.14
CA LEU A 6 -13.79 0.28 12.28
C LEU A 6 -14.38 -0.55 13.41
N GLY A 7 -14.78 -1.79 13.10
CA GLY A 7 -15.30 -2.76 14.08
C GLY A 7 -16.79 -3.03 13.98
N VAL A 8 -17.40 -3.38 15.12
CA VAL A 8 -18.84 -3.62 15.20
C VAL A 8 -19.54 -2.36 15.70
N LEU A 9 -20.40 -1.79 14.85
CA LEU A 9 -21.15 -0.59 15.18
C LEU A 9 -22.42 -0.96 15.97
N THR A 10 -22.39 -0.73 17.27
CA THR A 10 -23.53 -0.92 18.19
C THR A 10 -24.04 0.42 18.69
N LYS A 11 -25.19 0.45 19.38
CA LYS A 11 -25.70 1.68 20.03
C LYS A 11 -24.68 2.31 20.97
N HIS A 12 -24.04 1.52 21.84
CA HIS A 12 -23.00 1.99 22.77
C HIS A 12 -21.74 2.53 22.04
N LYS A 13 -21.49 2.04 20.84
CA LYS A 13 -20.42 2.55 19.97
C LYS A 13 -20.92 3.65 19.03
N GLY A 14 -21.99 4.36 19.43
CA GLY A 14 -22.46 5.55 18.73
C GLY A 14 -23.24 5.28 17.45
N GLY A 15 -23.84 4.09 17.30
CA GLY A 15 -24.59 3.73 16.10
C GLY A 15 -25.72 4.71 15.79
N ASP A 16 -26.46 5.20 16.80
CA ASP A 16 -27.54 6.17 16.61
C ASP A 16 -26.99 7.55 16.15
N ILE A 17 -25.80 7.94 16.61
CA ILE A 17 -25.13 9.17 16.15
C ILE A 17 -24.71 9.03 14.69
N VAL A 18 -24.19 7.86 14.33
CA VAL A 18 -23.81 7.58 12.93
C VAL A 18 -25.04 7.58 12.02
N ALA A 19 -26.14 6.98 12.44
CA ALA A 19 -27.40 7.00 11.68
C ALA A 19 -27.90 8.44 11.44
N GLN A 20 -27.91 9.28 12.48
CA GLN A 20 -28.29 10.70 12.35
C GLN A 20 -27.33 11.49 11.46
N LEU A 21 -26.02 11.19 11.51
CA LEU A 21 -25.02 11.82 10.65
C LEU A 21 -25.26 11.44 9.18
N VAL A 22 -25.51 10.17 8.92
CA VAL A 22 -25.81 9.64 7.57
C VAL A 22 -27.07 10.29 6.99
N ASP A 23 -28.15 10.34 7.76
CA ASP A 23 -29.41 11.01 7.39
C ASP A 23 -29.17 12.49 7.03
N ARG A 24 -28.36 13.19 7.80
CA ARG A 24 -28.00 14.58 7.53
C ARG A 24 -27.17 14.73 6.26
N ILE A 25 -26.15 13.89 6.05
CA ILE A 25 -25.31 13.92 4.85
C ILE A 25 -26.16 13.70 3.59
N GLU A 26 -27.10 12.77 3.65
CA GLU A 26 -28.00 12.49 2.55
C GLU A 26 -28.96 13.64 2.25
N LYS A 27 -29.63 14.19 3.28
CA LYS A 27 -30.56 15.31 3.16
C LYS A 27 -29.91 16.59 2.62
N GLU A 28 -28.67 16.87 3.06
CA GLU A 28 -27.93 18.05 2.62
C GLU A 28 -27.15 17.80 1.29
N ASN A 29 -27.27 16.59 0.72
CA ASN A 29 -26.60 16.14 -0.53
C ASN A 29 -25.09 16.46 -0.52
N LEU A 30 -24.42 16.10 0.57
CA LEU A 30 -23.00 16.37 0.73
C LEU A 30 -22.15 15.27 0.04
N ASP A 31 -20.99 15.65 -0.50
CA ASP A 31 -20.01 14.71 -1.02
C ASP A 31 -19.18 14.06 0.11
N ILE A 32 -19.90 13.42 1.04
CA ILE A 32 -19.36 12.68 2.18
C ILE A 32 -19.96 11.28 2.17
N ARG A 33 -19.14 10.26 2.38
CA ARG A 33 -19.56 8.87 2.52
C ARG A 33 -19.06 8.29 3.83
N ILE A 34 -19.89 7.50 4.49
CA ILE A 34 -19.52 6.77 5.70
C ILE A 34 -19.32 5.31 5.34
N LYS A 35 -18.12 4.78 5.61
CA LYS A 35 -17.72 3.43 5.22
C LYS A 35 -17.28 2.63 6.45
N LEU A 36 -18.04 1.62 6.81
CA LEU A 36 -17.74 0.76 7.94
C LEU A 36 -16.91 -0.46 7.50
N ILE A 37 -15.68 -0.53 7.96
CA ILE A 37 -14.90 -1.78 7.96
C ILE A 37 -15.39 -2.60 9.15
N GLY A 38 -16.32 -3.49 8.90
CA GLY A 38 -17.00 -4.25 9.95
C GLY A 38 -18.49 -4.46 9.68
N THR A 39 -19.24 -4.67 10.76
CA THR A 39 -20.68 -4.92 10.72
C THR A 39 -21.45 -3.94 11.59
N SER A 40 -22.64 -3.55 11.16
CA SER A 40 -23.55 -2.71 11.96
C SER A 40 -24.66 -3.55 12.59
N CYS A 41 -24.90 -3.31 13.89
CA CYS A 41 -26.08 -3.78 14.61
C CYS A 41 -27.23 -2.73 14.60
N VAL A 42 -26.98 -1.57 14.00
CA VAL A 42 -27.98 -0.52 13.78
C VAL A 42 -28.33 -0.54 12.30
N ASP A 43 -29.61 -0.52 12.00
CA ASP A 43 -30.10 -0.48 10.61
C ASP A 43 -29.86 0.92 10.02
N ILE A 44 -29.01 1.01 9.02
CA ILE A 44 -28.68 2.24 8.30
C ILE A 44 -28.82 1.94 6.80
N ASN A 45 -29.96 2.31 6.25
CA ASN A 45 -30.24 2.13 4.82
C ASN A 45 -30.11 3.48 4.10
N SER A 46 -28.95 3.73 3.50
CA SER A 46 -28.65 4.98 2.80
C SER A 46 -27.56 4.77 1.73
N PRO A 47 -27.65 5.44 0.56
CA PRO A 47 -26.63 5.37 -0.48
C PRO A 47 -25.27 5.96 -0.07
N VAL A 48 -25.23 6.76 1.00
CA VAL A 48 -23.98 7.34 1.52
C VAL A 48 -23.34 6.50 2.62
N PHE A 49 -23.95 5.36 3.00
CA PHE A 49 -23.42 4.41 3.95
C PHE A 49 -23.10 3.06 3.30
N SER A 50 -21.97 2.46 3.65
CA SER A 50 -21.63 1.09 3.25
C SER A 50 -20.85 0.35 4.33
N GLN A 51 -20.91 -0.99 4.32
CA GLN A 51 -20.17 -1.83 5.24
C GLN A 51 -19.52 -3.01 4.51
N THR A 52 -18.33 -3.44 4.98
CA THR A 52 -17.57 -4.53 4.37
C THR A 52 -18.00 -5.92 4.86
N GLY A 53 -18.68 -6.00 6.01
CA GLY A 53 -18.91 -7.25 6.72
C GLY A 53 -17.74 -7.61 7.64
N ALA A 54 -17.71 -8.87 8.12
CA ALA A 54 -16.66 -9.36 9.00
C ALA A 54 -15.27 -9.28 8.33
N TYR A 55 -14.26 -8.92 9.11
CA TYR A 55 -12.90 -8.76 8.64
C TYR A 55 -11.87 -9.40 9.60
N THR A 56 -10.66 -9.63 9.11
CA THR A 56 -9.52 -10.00 9.95
C THR A 56 -8.66 -8.78 10.24
N ARG A 57 -7.96 -8.77 11.37
CA ARG A 57 -7.10 -7.66 11.78
C ARG A 57 -6.07 -7.28 10.72
N GLY A 58 -5.42 -8.27 10.12
CA GLY A 58 -4.42 -8.08 9.06
C GLY A 58 -4.98 -7.48 7.77
N SER A 59 -6.29 -7.55 7.52
CA SER A 59 -6.91 -6.99 6.32
C SER A 59 -7.30 -5.51 6.44
N ILE A 60 -7.22 -4.91 7.64
CA ILE A 60 -7.65 -3.51 7.88
C ILE A 60 -6.94 -2.52 6.93
N PRO A 61 -5.61 -2.55 6.76
CA PRO A 61 -4.95 -1.61 5.88
C PRO A 61 -5.40 -1.74 4.43
N ARG A 62 -5.56 -2.97 3.94
CA ARG A 62 -6.06 -3.24 2.61
C ARG A 62 -7.48 -2.72 2.43
N LEU A 63 -8.37 -3.02 3.36
CA LEU A 63 -9.76 -2.55 3.33
C LEU A 63 -9.87 -1.03 3.43
N THR A 64 -8.97 -0.39 4.20
CA THR A 64 -8.86 1.07 4.25
C THR A 64 -8.55 1.66 2.88
N LEU A 65 -7.63 1.05 2.13
CA LEU A 65 -7.24 1.47 0.78
C LEU A 65 -8.34 1.18 -0.25
N GLU A 66 -8.90 -0.03 -0.25
CA GLU A 66 -9.96 -0.46 -1.18
C GLU A 66 -11.23 0.39 -1.05
N ASN A 67 -11.46 0.95 0.12
CA ASN A 67 -12.58 1.83 0.40
C ASN A 67 -12.23 3.32 0.32
N ASP A 68 -11.01 3.70 -0.11
CA ASP A 68 -10.54 5.09 -0.21
C ASP A 68 -10.81 5.92 1.05
N ILE A 69 -10.56 5.36 2.23
CA ILE A 69 -10.85 6.06 3.49
C ILE A 69 -9.85 7.19 3.71
N ASP A 70 -10.35 8.41 3.92
CA ASP A 70 -9.56 9.62 4.15
C ASP A 70 -9.24 9.86 5.62
N ALA A 71 -10.22 9.60 6.50
CA ALA A 71 -10.10 9.75 7.94
C ALA A 71 -11.03 8.76 8.66
N PHE A 72 -10.75 8.45 9.92
CA PHE A 72 -11.58 7.59 10.73
C PHE A 72 -12.32 8.34 11.82
N LEU A 73 -13.54 7.89 12.10
CA LEU A 73 -14.35 8.29 13.25
C LEU A 73 -14.46 7.12 14.22
N ILE A 74 -14.14 7.36 15.48
CA ILE A 74 -14.46 6.48 16.62
C ILE A 74 -15.66 7.09 17.33
N PRO A 75 -16.89 6.66 17.00
CA PRO A 75 -18.11 7.31 17.48
C PRO A 75 -18.55 6.81 18.85
N SER A 76 -17.71 6.04 19.58
CA SER A 76 -18.06 5.47 20.89
C SER A 76 -18.52 6.55 21.85
N ILE A 77 -19.70 6.34 22.45
CA ILE A 77 -20.30 7.17 23.50
C ILE A 77 -20.06 6.59 24.90
N TRP A 78 -19.33 5.47 24.97
CA TRP A 78 -18.95 4.80 26.19
C TRP A 78 -17.48 5.04 26.50
N PRO A 79 -17.09 5.33 27.74
CA PRO A 79 -15.69 5.51 28.12
C PRO A 79 -14.94 4.16 28.07
N GLU A 80 -14.32 3.86 26.95
CA GLU A 80 -13.50 2.66 26.78
C GLU A 80 -12.22 2.77 27.64
N THR A 81 -11.84 1.68 28.31
CA THR A 81 -10.56 1.59 29.04
C THR A 81 -9.37 1.37 28.12
N PHE A 82 -9.61 0.75 26.97
CA PHE A 82 -8.64 0.56 25.90
C PHE A 82 -9.39 0.42 24.57
N SER A 83 -8.88 1.06 23.51
CA SER A 83 -9.47 0.95 22.16
C SER A 83 -8.44 0.41 21.18
N TYR A 84 -8.56 -0.88 20.82
CA TYR A 84 -7.72 -1.50 19.80
C TYR A 84 -7.89 -0.82 18.44
N THR A 85 -9.12 -0.48 18.07
CA THR A 85 -9.41 0.18 16.79
C THR A 85 -8.73 1.55 16.69
N THR A 86 -8.72 2.34 17.77
CA THR A 86 -7.99 3.62 17.83
C THR A 86 -6.50 3.40 17.60
N GLU A 87 -5.91 2.41 18.27
CA GLU A 87 -4.49 2.06 18.13
C GLU A 87 -4.14 1.64 16.70
N GLU A 88 -4.96 0.80 16.08
CA GLU A 88 -4.80 0.34 14.71
C GLU A 88 -4.82 1.50 13.71
N ILE A 89 -5.78 2.41 13.87
CA ILE A 89 -5.91 3.58 13.01
C ILE A 89 -4.70 4.51 13.15
N MET A 90 -4.27 4.79 14.39
CA MET A 90 -3.10 5.63 14.65
C MET A 90 -1.82 5.01 14.09
N LYS A 91 -1.63 3.70 14.21
CA LYS A 91 -0.50 2.96 13.62
C LYS A 91 -0.50 3.00 12.09
N MET A 92 -1.66 3.05 11.47
CA MET A 92 -1.78 3.27 10.03
C MET A 92 -1.41 4.71 9.60
N GLY A 93 -1.18 5.61 10.55
CA GLY A 93 -0.90 7.01 10.25
C GLY A 93 -2.10 7.77 9.69
N MET A 94 -3.32 7.27 9.92
CA MET A 94 -4.57 7.87 9.43
C MET A 94 -5.08 8.93 10.40
N PRO A 95 -5.71 10.02 9.90
CA PRO A 95 -6.45 10.95 10.76
C PRO A 95 -7.56 10.22 11.50
N VAL A 96 -7.70 10.51 12.79
CA VAL A 96 -8.71 9.89 13.64
C VAL A 96 -9.45 10.90 14.50
N MET A 97 -10.76 10.80 14.49
CA MET A 97 -11.68 11.63 15.28
C MET A 97 -12.33 10.78 16.37
N CYS A 98 -12.47 11.31 17.58
CA CYS A 98 -13.26 10.71 18.63
C CYS A 98 -13.88 11.78 19.56
N PHE A 99 -14.88 11.40 20.32
CA PHE A 99 -15.40 12.23 21.41
C PHE A 99 -14.39 12.33 22.55
N ASP A 100 -14.48 13.39 23.35
CA ASP A 100 -13.57 13.64 24.49
C ASP A 100 -13.94 12.75 25.70
N ILE A 101 -13.88 11.42 25.53
CA ILE A 101 -14.17 10.43 26.57
C ILE A 101 -13.23 9.22 26.49
N GLY A 102 -12.81 8.72 27.67
CA GLY A 102 -12.07 7.48 27.85
C GLY A 102 -10.70 7.42 27.17
N ALA A 103 -10.15 6.23 27.10
CA ALA A 103 -8.81 5.99 26.54
C ALA A 103 -8.64 6.41 25.07
N PRO A 104 -9.65 6.32 24.19
CA PRO A 104 -9.52 6.87 22.84
C PRO A 104 -9.13 8.34 22.84
N ALA A 105 -9.80 9.17 23.66
CA ALA A 105 -9.54 10.61 23.71
C ALA A 105 -8.13 10.93 24.22
N GLU A 106 -7.67 10.24 25.27
CA GLU A 106 -6.32 10.43 25.83
C GLU A 106 -5.21 10.19 24.82
N ARG A 107 -5.41 9.22 23.94
CA ARG A 107 -4.47 8.85 22.87
C ARG A 107 -4.55 9.80 21.70
N VAL A 108 -5.76 10.08 21.23
CA VAL A 108 -6.01 10.95 20.08
C VAL A 108 -5.53 12.38 20.35
N LYS A 109 -5.65 12.89 21.59
CA LYS A 109 -5.07 14.19 21.99
C LYS A 109 -3.55 14.28 21.80
N LYS A 110 -2.84 13.17 21.92
CA LYS A 110 -1.37 13.09 21.80
C LYS A 110 -0.91 12.74 20.37
N TYR A 111 -1.85 12.48 19.49
CA TYR A 111 -1.55 12.05 18.14
C TYR A 111 -1.61 13.24 17.17
N GLU A 112 -0.56 13.42 16.36
CA GLU A 112 -0.42 14.55 15.43
C GLU A 112 -1.65 14.74 14.50
N LYS A 113 -2.27 13.63 14.08
CA LYS A 113 -3.47 13.64 13.22
C LYS A 113 -4.75 13.33 13.99
N GLY A 114 -4.70 13.53 15.31
CA GLY A 114 -5.83 13.31 16.20
C GLY A 114 -6.76 14.52 16.25
N ILE A 115 -8.07 14.25 16.28
CA ILE A 115 -9.11 15.28 16.29
C ILE A 115 -10.10 14.95 17.39
N ILE A 116 -10.28 15.85 18.33
CA ILE A 116 -11.27 15.71 19.40
C ILE A 116 -12.57 16.40 19.01
N ILE A 117 -13.67 15.66 19.10
CA ILE A 117 -15.02 16.17 18.87
C ILE A 117 -15.57 16.66 20.21
N PRO A 118 -15.95 17.95 20.31
CA PRO A 118 -16.22 18.56 21.61
C PRO A 118 -17.52 18.10 22.29
N LYS A 119 -18.49 17.59 21.53
CA LYS A 119 -19.80 17.14 22.07
C LYS A 119 -20.21 15.82 21.46
N ILE A 120 -20.84 14.97 22.27
CA ILE A 120 -21.37 13.68 21.83
C ILE A 120 -22.70 13.91 21.09
N SER A 121 -22.59 14.25 19.80
CA SER A 121 -23.75 14.46 18.93
C SER A 121 -23.38 14.38 17.45
N ALA A 122 -24.32 14.00 16.61
CA ALA A 122 -24.15 13.98 15.15
C ALA A 122 -23.83 15.38 14.60
N THR A 123 -24.40 16.44 15.16
CA THR A 123 -24.11 17.82 14.79
C THR A 123 -22.64 18.18 15.04
N SER A 124 -22.10 17.81 16.21
CA SER A 124 -20.70 18.08 16.52
C SER A 124 -19.74 17.28 15.64
N VAL A 125 -20.07 16.04 15.31
CA VAL A 125 -19.32 15.25 14.31
C VAL A 125 -19.34 15.94 12.95
N TYR A 126 -20.51 16.32 12.48
CA TYR A 126 -20.68 17.03 11.21
C TYR A 126 -19.86 18.34 11.15
N GLU A 127 -19.95 19.18 12.17
CA GLU A 127 -19.17 20.42 12.25
C GLU A 127 -17.67 20.15 12.25
N THR A 128 -17.23 19.10 12.94
CA THR A 128 -15.82 18.71 12.97
C THR A 128 -15.36 18.26 11.58
N ILE A 129 -16.11 17.42 10.90
CA ILE A 129 -15.78 16.96 9.53
C ILE A 129 -15.69 18.13 8.56
N THR A 130 -16.63 19.08 8.64
CA THR A 130 -16.73 20.18 7.65
C THR A 130 -15.79 21.34 7.93
N ARG A 131 -15.35 21.55 9.16
CA ARG A 131 -14.57 22.74 9.58
C ARG A 131 -13.12 22.44 9.92
N ASN A 132 -12.77 21.19 10.28
CA ASN A 132 -11.44 20.86 10.75
C ASN A 132 -10.40 20.91 9.61
N GLN A 133 -9.25 21.55 9.88
CA GLN A 133 -8.18 21.76 8.89
C GLN A 133 -7.56 20.44 8.43
N VAL A 134 -7.31 19.49 9.34
CA VAL A 134 -6.73 18.18 9.00
C VAL A 134 -7.65 17.42 8.03
N ILE A 135 -8.97 17.49 8.26
CA ILE A 135 -9.96 16.88 7.36
C ILE A 135 -9.99 17.61 6.01
N LYS A 136 -9.95 18.94 6.02
CA LYS A 136 -9.90 19.74 4.77
C LYS A 136 -8.66 19.44 3.95
N GLU A 137 -7.52 19.23 4.58
CA GLU A 137 -6.29 18.83 3.90
C GLU A 137 -6.40 17.43 3.28
N CYS A 138 -7.13 16.51 3.92
CA CYS A 138 -7.47 15.21 3.32
C CYS A 138 -8.38 15.38 2.08
N CYS A 139 -9.35 16.29 2.14
CA CYS A 139 -10.22 16.61 0.99
C CYS A 139 -9.47 17.39 -0.09
N ASN A 140 -8.59 18.31 0.31
CA ASN A 140 -7.76 19.15 -0.57
C ASN A 140 -6.51 18.41 -1.07
N LYS A 141 -6.35 17.13 -0.77
CA LYS A 141 -5.47 16.33 -1.59
C LYS A 141 -5.91 16.60 -3.02
N LYS A 142 -5.17 17.53 -3.71
CA LYS A 142 -5.28 17.70 -5.16
C LYS A 142 -5.42 16.30 -5.69
N ILE A 143 -6.52 16.02 -6.37
CA ILE A 143 -6.67 14.74 -7.08
C ILE A 143 -5.38 14.64 -7.87
N ASN A 144 -4.43 13.91 -7.33
CA ASN A 144 -3.17 13.73 -8.01
C ASN A 144 -3.55 12.92 -9.23
N THR A 145 -3.74 13.61 -10.35
CA THR A 145 -4.15 12.98 -11.61
C THR A 145 -3.10 12.00 -12.11
N GLN A 146 -1.97 11.89 -11.38
CA GLN A 146 -0.94 10.92 -11.71
C GLN A 146 -1.43 9.50 -11.45
N LYS A 147 -1.29 8.69 -12.47
CA LYS A 147 -1.60 7.26 -12.43
C LYS A 147 -0.42 6.46 -12.98
N ILE A 148 0.01 5.44 -12.26
CA ILE A 148 1.17 4.61 -12.61
C ILE A 148 0.69 3.22 -12.98
N LEU A 149 1.22 2.68 -14.09
CA LEU A 149 1.01 1.28 -14.46
C LEU A 149 2.23 0.46 -14.08
N PHE A 150 2.05 -0.49 -13.19
CA PHE A 150 3.02 -1.55 -12.92
C PHE A 150 2.77 -2.72 -13.86
N VAL A 151 3.84 -3.20 -14.50
CA VAL A 151 3.80 -4.35 -15.39
C VAL A 151 4.76 -5.39 -14.86
N VAL A 152 4.25 -6.59 -14.60
CA VAL A 152 5.01 -7.71 -14.03
C VAL A 152 5.10 -8.86 -15.03
N GLN A 153 6.16 -9.64 -14.97
CA GLN A 153 6.27 -10.89 -15.74
C GLN A 153 5.21 -11.88 -15.27
N GLU A 154 5.24 -12.15 -13.96
CA GLU A 154 4.29 -12.95 -13.21
C GLU A 154 4.18 -12.39 -11.78
N VAL A 155 3.05 -12.63 -11.15
CA VAL A 155 2.87 -12.28 -9.73
C VAL A 155 3.62 -13.32 -8.90
N THR A 156 4.64 -12.89 -8.18
CA THR A 156 5.47 -13.73 -7.31
C THR A 156 5.52 -13.16 -5.90
N PHE A 157 6.07 -13.90 -4.97
CA PHE A 157 6.27 -13.40 -3.60
C PHE A 157 7.15 -12.14 -3.56
N SER A 158 8.17 -12.05 -4.40
CA SER A 158 9.04 -10.88 -4.49
C SER A 158 8.33 -9.65 -5.08
N SER A 159 7.37 -9.83 -6.00
CA SER A 159 6.59 -8.71 -6.54
C SER A 159 5.75 -7.99 -5.47
N ARG A 160 5.37 -8.68 -4.39
CA ARG A 160 4.67 -8.08 -3.25
C ARG A 160 5.48 -6.92 -2.66
N TYR A 161 6.77 -7.13 -2.38
CA TYR A 161 7.63 -6.09 -1.80
C TYR A 161 7.86 -4.91 -2.73
N ARG A 162 8.00 -5.16 -4.04
CA ARG A 162 8.31 -4.13 -5.02
C ARG A 162 7.09 -3.42 -5.58
N ILE A 163 5.96 -4.11 -5.64
CA ILE A 163 4.75 -3.59 -6.29
C ILE A 163 3.66 -3.28 -5.26
N ASP A 164 3.20 -4.27 -4.49
CA ASP A 164 2.03 -4.07 -3.64
C ASP A 164 2.32 -3.10 -2.49
N HIS A 165 3.47 -3.23 -1.82
CA HIS A 165 3.87 -2.31 -0.76
C HIS A 165 4.10 -0.88 -1.28
N LEU A 166 4.65 -0.74 -2.50
CA LEU A 166 4.80 0.58 -3.12
C LEU A 166 3.45 1.18 -3.51
N ARG A 167 2.54 0.38 -4.07
CA ARG A 167 1.18 0.82 -4.41
C ARG A 167 0.42 1.30 -3.17
N GLU A 168 0.57 0.62 -2.04
CA GLU A 168 0.05 1.06 -0.74
C GLU A 168 0.55 2.46 -0.37
N GLN A 169 1.85 2.72 -0.53
CA GLN A 169 2.43 4.04 -0.24
C GLN A 169 1.99 5.12 -1.24
N LEU A 170 1.85 4.78 -2.52
CA LEU A 170 1.39 5.69 -3.56
C LEU A 170 -0.05 6.15 -3.31
N ILE A 171 -0.94 5.23 -2.93
CA ILE A 171 -2.34 5.56 -2.58
C ILE A 171 -2.37 6.57 -1.43
N ARG A 172 -1.54 6.41 -0.40
CA ARG A 172 -1.43 7.38 0.70
C ARG A 172 -1.02 8.78 0.25
N LYS A 173 -0.30 8.86 -0.88
CA LYS A 173 0.09 10.13 -1.50
C LYS A 173 -0.91 10.63 -2.54
N GLY A 174 -2.07 9.98 -2.65
CA GLY A 174 -3.10 10.32 -3.63
C GLY A 174 -2.74 9.92 -5.07
N ILE A 175 -1.73 9.06 -5.27
CA ILE A 175 -1.31 8.58 -6.59
C ILE A 175 -1.97 7.23 -6.83
N SER A 176 -2.82 7.14 -7.84
CA SER A 176 -3.46 5.88 -8.22
C SER A 176 -2.51 4.99 -9.03
N SER A 177 -2.71 3.66 -8.94
CA SER A 177 -1.88 2.72 -9.68
C SER A 177 -2.60 1.42 -9.98
N ASP A 178 -2.31 0.84 -11.14
CA ASP A 178 -2.75 -0.49 -11.52
C ASP A 178 -1.55 -1.43 -11.67
N CYS A 179 -1.78 -2.74 -11.51
CA CYS A 179 -0.78 -3.76 -11.76
C CYS A 179 -1.35 -4.80 -12.73
N VAL A 180 -0.59 -5.12 -13.79
CA VAL A 180 -0.99 -6.09 -14.80
C VAL A 180 0.18 -6.97 -15.22
N SER A 181 -0.13 -8.19 -15.67
CA SER A 181 0.88 -9.03 -16.32
C SER A 181 1.27 -8.46 -17.69
N ILE A 182 2.52 -8.64 -18.10
CA ILE A 182 3.00 -8.30 -19.43
C ILE A 182 2.19 -9.01 -20.55
N LYS A 183 1.56 -10.15 -20.23
CA LYS A 183 0.69 -10.89 -21.15
C LYS A 183 -0.62 -10.12 -21.42
N ASP A 184 -1.12 -9.38 -20.42
CA ASP A 184 -2.40 -8.69 -20.46
C ASP A 184 -2.30 -7.18 -20.72
N VAL A 185 -1.10 -6.61 -20.73
CA VAL A 185 -0.88 -5.16 -20.91
C VAL A 185 -1.49 -4.61 -22.20
N LYS A 186 -1.70 -5.45 -23.22
CA LYS A 186 -2.36 -5.06 -24.47
C LYS A 186 -3.82 -4.64 -24.29
N LYS A 187 -4.46 -5.06 -23.21
CA LYS A 187 -5.86 -4.74 -22.86
C LYS A 187 -5.96 -3.39 -22.13
N CYS A 188 -4.84 -2.82 -21.70
CA CYS A 188 -4.82 -1.57 -20.92
C CYS A 188 -4.90 -0.34 -21.83
N ASN A 189 -5.68 0.64 -21.40
CA ASN A 189 -5.66 1.98 -22.00
C ASN A 189 -4.46 2.77 -21.45
N LEU A 190 -3.33 2.75 -22.16
CA LEU A 190 -2.10 3.42 -21.72
C LEU A 190 -2.21 4.95 -21.63
N LYS A 191 -3.22 5.57 -22.24
CA LYS A 191 -3.41 7.02 -22.18
C LYS A 191 -3.67 7.54 -20.76
N GLN A 192 -4.30 6.72 -19.91
CA GLN A 192 -4.64 7.10 -18.53
C GLN A 192 -3.47 7.10 -17.55
N TYR A 193 -2.31 6.51 -17.92
CA TYR A 193 -1.14 6.44 -17.04
C TYR A 193 -0.11 7.50 -17.41
N ASN A 194 0.53 8.08 -16.40
CA ASN A 194 1.61 9.06 -16.59
C ASN A 194 2.96 8.38 -16.82
N SER A 195 3.17 7.23 -16.22
CA SER A 195 4.38 6.42 -16.39
C SER A 195 4.08 4.93 -16.27
N VAL A 196 5.01 4.12 -16.75
CA VAL A 196 4.98 2.66 -16.67
C VAL A 196 6.21 2.18 -15.91
N VAL A 197 6.02 1.23 -14.99
CA VAL A 197 7.11 0.57 -14.26
C VAL A 197 7.08 -0.92 -14.61
N ALA A 198 8.14 -1.42 -15.22
CA ALA A 198 8.32 -2.82 -15.63
C ALA A 198 9.18 -3.53 -14.58
N TYR A 199 8.59 -4.43 -13.78
CA TYR A 199 9.29 -5.18 -12.75
C TYR A 199 9.75 -6.54 -13.26
N ARG A 200 11.06 -6.75 -13.28
CA ARG A 200 11.74 -8.01 -13.66
C ARG A 200 11.17 -8.66 -14.93
N ILE A 201 10.87 -7.86 -15.97
CA ILE A 201 10.37 -8.38 -17.24
C ILE A 201 11.52 -9.01 -18.03
N SER A 202 11.38 -10.29 -18.38
CA SER A 202 12.32 -11.03 -19.25
C SER A 202 11.80 -11.27 -20.67
N ASP A 203 10.53 -10.94 -20.95
CA ASP A 203 9.95 -11.04 -22.29
C ASP A 203 10.30 -9.79 -23.11
N PHE A 204 11.44 -9.87 -23.80
CA PHE A 204 11.98 -8.76 -24.59
C PHE A 204 11.02 -8.26 -25.67
N ASP A 205 10.37 -9.16 -26.40
CA ASP A 205 9.49 -8.77 -27.50
C ASP A 205 8.23 -8.05 -27.03
N LYS A 206 7.64 -8.52 -25.93
CA LYS A 206 6.46 -7.85 -25.35
C LYS A 206 6.86 -6.51 -24.76
N LEU A 207 7.98 -6.42 -24.05
CA LEU A 207 8.45 -5.16 -23.48
C LEU A 207 8.80 -4.16 -24.59
N LYS A 208 9.45 -4.59 -25.66
CA LYS A 208 9.76 -3.75 -26.83
C LYS A 208 8.49 -3.18 -27.48
N ARG A 209 7.44 -4.00 -27.62
CA ARG A 209 6.14 -3.55 -28.13
C ARG A 209 5.49 -2.55 -27.17
N LEU A 210 5.53 -2.80 -25.87
CA LEU A 210 5.03 -1.87 -24.86
C LEU A 210 5.80 -0.54 -24.91
N LYS A 211 7.13 -0.59 -24.94
CA LYS A 211 7.99 0.60 -25.04
C LYS A 211 7.60 1.47 -26.22
N LYS A 212 7.43 0.88 -27.42
CA LYS A 212 6.99 1.62 -28.62
C LYS A 212 5.65 2.34 -28.42
N LYS A 213 4.69 1.69 -27.72
CA LYS A 213 3.38 2.31 -27.44
C LYS A 213 3.49 3.44 -26.41
N VAL A 214 4.29 3.27 -25.38
CA VAL A 214 4.53 4.26 -24.32
C VAL A 214 5.22 5.50 -24.92
N GLN A 215 6.24 5.31 -25.76
CA GLN A 215 6.94 6.39 -26.46
C GLN A 215 6.01 7.20 -27.38
N LYS A 216 5.11 6.55 -28.13
CA LYS A 216 4.11 7.26 -28.96
C LYS A 216 3.18 8.17 -28.15
N LEU A 217 3.09 7.97 -26.85
CA LEU A 217 2.29 8.78 -25.93
C LEU A 217 3.16 9.82 -25.19
N ASN A 218 4.44 9.98 -25.56
CA ASN A 218 5.43 10.84 -24.87
C ASN A 218 5.55 10.53 -23.38
N LYS A 219 5.55 9.23 -23.02
CA LYS A 219 5.64 8.76 -21.64
C LYS A 219 6.88 7.92 -21.44
N ASN A 220 7.31 7.82 -20.17
CA ASN A 220 8.48 7.05 -19.77
C ASN A 220 8.11 5.66 -19.28
N ILE A 221 9.02 4.72 -19.48
CA ILE A 221 9.01 3.39 -18.90
C ILE A 221 10.27 3.17 -18.08
N PHE A 222 10.10 2.84 -16.80
CA PHE A 222 11.19 2.53 -15.87
C PHE A 222 11.28 1.03 -15.67
N TYR A 223 12.50 0.53 -15.48
CA TYR A 223 12.71 -0.87 -15.11
C TYR A 223 13.00 -0.97 -13.62
N ASP A 224 12.19 -1.74 -12.91
CA ASP A 224 12.36 -1.99 -11.48
C ASP A 224 13.06 -3.33 -11.27
N ILE A 225 14.15 -3.30 -10.50
CA ILE A 225 14.95 -4.48 -10.19
C ILE A 225 15.56 -4.33 -8.79
N ASP A 226 15.46 -5.37 -7.98
CA ASP A 226 15.90 -5.41 -6.59
C ASP A 226 17.04 -6.39 -6.32
N ASP A 227 17.38 -7.23 -7.30
CA ASP A 227 18.47 -8.20 -7.25
C ASP A 227 19.49 -7.99 -8.38
N TYR A 228 20.73 -8.39 -8.14
CA TYR A 228 21.83 -8.34 -9.11
C TYR A 228 21.79 -9.54 -10.08
N ILE A 229 20.75 -9.62 -10.90
CA ILE A 229 20.48 -10.75 -11.81
C ILE A 229 20.58 -10.37 -13.31
N PHE A 230 21.34 -9.36 -13.64
CA PHE A 230 21.44 -8.84 -15.01
C PHE A 230 22.88 -8.82 -15.57
N ASN A 231 23.85 -9.29 -14.79
CA ASN A 231 25.23 -9.47 -15.27
C ASN A 231 25.63 -10.95 -15.20
N TYR A 232 25.64 -11.58 -16.36
CA TYR A 232 25.97 -13.01 -16.48
C TYR A 232 27.40 -13.33 -16.02
N GLU A 233 28.37 -12.46 -16.29
CA GLU A 233 29.76 -12.71 -15.96
C GLU A 233 30.00 -12.89 -14.45
N ASP A 234 29.23 -12.16 -13.64
CA ASP A 234 29.37 -12.19 -12.18
C ASP A 234 28.59 -13.35 -11.54
N ILE A 235 27.61 -13.92 -12.24
CA ILE A 235 26.78 -15.01 -11.71
C ILE A 235 27.22 -16.40 -12.21
N LYS A 236 28.18 -16.48 -13.12
CA LYS A 236 28.68 -17.76 -13.69
C LYS A 236 29.31 -18.67 -12.64
N ASP A 237 29.83 -18.08 -11.55
CA ASP A 237 30.53 -18.78 -10.48
C ASP A 237 29.58 -19.26 -9.35
N ILE A 238 28.25 -19.13 -9.52
CA ILE A 238 27.27 -19.61 -8.54
C ILE A 238 27.28 -21.15 -8.56
N GLY A 239 27.85 -21.73 -7.50
CA GLY A 239 28.24 -23.16 -7.45
C GLY A 239 27.10 -24.19 -7.55
N PHE A 240 25.87 -23.81 -7.13
CA PHE A 240 24.71 -24.70 -7.18
C PHE A 240 24.07 -24.81 -8.58
N LEU A 241 24.33 -23.86 -9.49
CA LEU A 241 23.78 -23.89 -10.85
C LEU A 241 24.60 -24.83 -11.74
N LYS A 242 24.01 -25.92 -12.22
CA LYS A 242 24.67 -26.88 -13.10
C LYS A 242 23.82 -27.25 -14.32
N GLY A 243 24.48 -27.59 -15.42
CA GLY A 243 23.85 -28.18 -16.59
C GLY A 243 22.72 -27.33 -17.21
N LYS A 244 21.49 -27.87 -17.23
CA LYS A 244 20.31 -27.21 -17.82
C LYS A 244 19.85 -25.99 -17.01
N GLU A 245 19.95 -26.07 -15.69
CA GLU A 245 19.56 -24.97 -14.79
C GLU A 245 20.47 -23.77 -14.99
N TYR A 246 21.77 -24.00 -15.07
CA TYR A 246 22.74 -22.95 -15.38
C TYR A 246 22.42 -22.23 -16.71
N ARG A 247 22.19 -22.98 -17.79
CA ARG A 247 21.85 -22.41 -19.10
C ARG A 247 20.54 -21.62 -19.07
N ASN A 248 19.55 -22.10 -18.34
CA ASN A 248 18.28 -21.39 -18.20
C ASN A 248 18.47 -20.06 -17.45
N TYR A 249 19.26 -20.07 -16.38
CA TYR A 249 19.55 -18.89 -15.59
C TYR A 249 20.41 -17.88 -16.37
N GLU A 250 21.40 -18.35 -17.10
CA GLU A 250 22.20 -17.54 -18.02
C GLU A 250 21.31 -16.83 -19.06
N ASN A 251 20.44 -17.57 -19.73
CA ASN A 251 19.52 -16.99 -20.70
C ASN A 251 18.57 -15.97 -20.06
N TYR A 252 18.05 -16.28 -18.88
CA TYR A 252 17.20 -15.37 -18.12
C TYR A 252 17.93 -14.05 -17.81
N THR A 253 19.16 -14.12 -17.34
CA THR A 253 19.99 -12.94 -17.03
C THR A 253 20.26 -12.08 -18.27
N LYS A 254 20.60 -12.72 -19.39
CA LYS A 254 20.79 -12.03 -20.67
C LYS A 254 19.52 -11.33 -21.16
N LEU A 255 18.36 -11.97 -20.99
CA LEU A 255 17.05 -11.38 -21.32
C LEU A 255 16.70 -10.20 -20.42
N ILE A 256 16.94 -10.31 -19.10
CA ILE A 256 16.77 -9.20 -18.16
C ILE A 256 17.60 -7.99 -18.60
N LYS A 257 18.91 -8.18 -18.83
CA LYS A 257 19.80 -7.10 -19.28
C LYS A 257 19.32 -6.47 -20.60
N SER A 258 18.90 -7.28 -21.54
CA SER A 258 18.35 -6.80 -22.82
C SER A 258 17.05 -5.99 -22.61
N CYS A 259 16.18 -6.43 -21.72
CA CYS A 259 14.97 -5.69 -21.35
C CYS A 259 15.29 -4.34 -20.68
N MET A 260 16.30 -4.31 -19.81
CA MET A 260 16.74 -3.09 -19.15
C MET A 260 17.17 -2.02 -20.15
N THR A 261 17.87 -2.39 -21.25
CA THR A 261 18.30 -1.44 -22.29
C THR A 261 17.15 -0.70 -22.97
N LEU A 262 15.94 -1.27 -22.98
CA LEU A 262 14.75 -0.66 -23.58
C LEU A 262 14.16 0.48 -22.74
N CYS A 263 14.51 0.57 -21.44
CA CYS A 263 13.85 1.46 -20.50
C CYS A 263 14.53 2.83 -20.39
N ASP A 264 13.79 3.83 -19.95
CA ASP A 264 14.25 5.21 -19.85
C ASP A 264 15.04 5.48 -18.57
N GLY A 265 14.86 4.65 -17.56
CA GLY A 265 15.56 4.72 -16.28
C GLY A 265 15.25 3.48 -15.43
N TYR A 266 15.77 3.50 -14.21
CA TYR A 266 15.77 2.34 -13.33
C TYR A 266 15.29 2.69 -11.93
N ILE A 267 14.60 1.74 -11.28
CA ILE A 267 14.22 1.78 -9.87
C ILE A 267 14.89 0.58 -9.20
N VAL A 268 15.64 0.83 -8.12
CA VAL A 268 16.46 -0.17 -7.44
C VAL A 268 16.22 -0.16 -5.95
N SER A 269 16.58 -1.25 -5.25
CA SER A 269 16.35 -1.40 -3.81
C SER A 269 17.47 -0.84 -2.94
N THR A 270 18.73 -0.78 -3.43
CA THR A 270 19.92 -0.46 -2.64
C THR A 270 20.83 0.55 -3.33
N LEU A 271 21.69 1.19 -2.53
CA LEU A 271 22.72 2.08 -3.05
C LEU A 271 23.80 1.33 -3.87
N SER A 272 24.16 0.12 -3.46
CA SER A 272 25.12 -0.71 -4.18
C SER A 272 24.60 -1.06 -5.58
N LEU A 273 23.34 -1.49 -5.67
CA LEU A 273 22.69 -1.81 -6.94
C LEU A 273 22.59 -0.56 -7.85
N LYS A 274 22.30 0.62 -7.24
CA LYS A 274 22.30 1.89 -7.98
C LYS A 274 23.66 2.14 -8.63
N LYS A 275 24.77 2.04 -7.89
CA LYS A 275 26.13 2.27 -8.41
C LYS A 275 26.43 1.36 -9.60
N VAL A 276 26.17 0.07 -9.46
CA VAL A 276 26.40 -0.90 -10.53
C VAL A 276 25.58 -0.58 -11.80
N ILE A 277 24.33 -0.17 -11.63
CA ILE A 277 23.47 0.18 -12.78
C ILE A 277 23.95 1.49 -13.43
N GLU A 278 24.34 2.51 -12.65
CA GLU A 278 24.88 3.76 -13.19
C GLU A 278 26.17 3.52 -14.02
N GLU A 279 27.01 2.58 -13.58
CA GLU A 279 28.22 2.17 -14.32
C GLU A 279 27.88 1.43 -15.63
N GLN A 280 26.91 0.50 -15.59
CA GLN A 280 26.56 -0.30 -16.78
C GLN A 280 25.65 0.43 -17.78
N PHE A 281 24.87 1.41 -17.32
CA PHE A 281 23.92 2.17 -18.13
C PHE A 281 24.10 3.68 -17.94
N PRO A 282 25.25 4.25 -18.35
CA PRO A 282 25.56 5.64 -18.10
C PRO A 282 24.54 6.60 -18.72
N GLY A 283 24.27 7.70 -18.04
CA GLY A 283 23.32 8.72 -18.50
C GLY A 283 21.84 8.39 -18.29
N LYS A 284 21.51 7.24 -17.68
CA LYS A 284 20.14 6.89 -17.31
C LYS A 284 19.84 7.30 -15.88
N MET A 285 18.61 7.75 -15.63
CA MET A 285 18.16 8.05 -14.27
C MET A 285 18.02 6.76 -13.45
N VAL A 286 18.61 6.72 -12.26
CA VAL A 286 18.48 5.60 -11.32
C VAL A 286 17.95 6.11 -9.98
N VAL A 287 16.80 5.61 -9.57
CA VAL A 287 16.12 5.99 -8.34
C VAL A 287 16.15 4.84 -7.35
N ILE A 288 16.47 5.13 -6.08
CA ILE A 288 16.39 4.13 -5.02
C ILE A 288 14.98 4.14 -4.42
N ASN A 289 14.33 2.98 -4.47
CA ASN A 289 13.13 2.68 -3.71
C ASN A 289 13.38 1.41 -2.89
N ARG A 290 13.63 1.57 -1.59
CA ARG A 290 13.96 0.45 -0.70
C ARG A 290 12.79 -0.49 -0.51
N ASN A 291 13.09 -1.77 -0.29
CA ASN A 291 12.09 -2.72 0.20
C ASN A 291 11.69 -2.32 1.62
N VAL A 292 10.40 -2.21 1.87
CA VAL A 292 9.83 -1.84 3.17
C VAL A 292 8.71 -2.79 3.55
N ALA A 293 8.43 -2.89 4.84
CA ALA A 293 7.28 -3.64 5.31
C ALA A 293 5.98 -2.96 4.85
N SER A 294 4.98 -3.76 4.49
CA SER A 294 3.62 -3.26 4.32
C SER A 294 3.01 -2.86 5.66
N MET A 295 1.93 -2.11 5.61
CA MET A 295 1.14 -1.83 6.80
C MET A 295 0.59 -3.11 7.42
N GLU A 296 0.15 -4.06 6.60
CA GLU A 296 -0.29 -5.38 7.05
C GLU A 296 0.81 -6.11 7.84
N MET A 297 2.03 -6.14 7.33
CA MET A 297 3.18 -6.73 8.03
C MET A 297 3.50 -5.99 9.34
N THR A 298 3.43 -4.66 9.32
CA THR A 298 3.66 -3.84 10.51
C THR A 298 2.62 -4.15 11.59
N ILE A 299 1.34 -4.19 11.23
CA ILE A 299 0.25 -4.54 12.17
C ILE A 299 0.43 -5.97 12.67
N ALA A 300 0.71 -6.94 11.80
CA ALA A 300 0.95 -8.31 12.20
C ALA A 300 2.09 -8.42 13.21
N SER A 301 3.20 -7.70 13.00
CA SER A 301 4.34 -7.71 13.95
C SER A 301 3.99 -7.14 15.33
N LEU A 302 3.00 -6.26 15.40
CA LEU A 302 2.54 -5.64 16.66
C LEU A 302 1.55 -6.52 17.44
N THR A 303 1.01 -7.56 16.80
CA THR A 303 0.08 -8.50 17.42
C THR A 303 0.77 -9.78 17.94
N VAL A 304 2.06 -9.93 17.70
CA VAL A 304 2.85 -11.05 18.22
C VAL A 304 3.20 -10.78 19.67
N ASP A 305 2.79 -11.71 20.56
CA ASP A 305 3.18 -11.65 21.95
C ASP A 305 4.69 -11.87 22.08
N LYS A 306 5.36 -10.95 22.78
CA LYS A 306 6.76 -11.12 23.13
C LYS A 306 6.84 -12.16 24.27
N VAL A 307 7.36 -13.32 23.96
CA VAL A 307 7.71 -14.30 24.98
C VAL A 307 9.09 -13.93 25.50
N GLU A 308 9.19 -13.58 26.79
CA GLU A 308 10.48 -13.40 27.45
C GLU A 308 11.17 -14.76 27.55
N LYS A 309 12.41 -14.81 27.09
CA LYS A 309 13.28 -15.99 27.13
C LYS A 309 14.62 -15.58 27.72
N ASP A 310 15.21 -16.46 28.47
CA ASP A 310 16.56 -16.33 29.04
C ASP A 310 17.67 -16.69 28.03
N TYR A 311 17.29 -16.99 26.79
CA TYR A 311 18.20 -17.31 25.69
C TYR A 311 17.83 -16.56 24.41
N ILE A 312 18.83 -16.34 23.55
CA ILE A 312 18.67 -15.73 22.23
C ILE A 312 18.32 -16.85 21.24
N THR A 313 17.22 -16.67 20.50
CA THR A 313 16.86 -17.55 19.39
C THR A 313 17.33 -16.92 18.08
N LEU A 314 18.21 -17.58 17.37
CA LEU A 314 18.60 -17.21 16.00
C LEU A 314 17.76 -18.04 15.03
N GLY A 315 17.06 -17.36 14.12
CA GLY A 315 16.27 -17.99 13.07
C GLY A 315 16.81 -17.62 11.70
N TYR A 316 17.02 -18.59 10.84
CA TYR A 316 17.33 -18.40 9.42
C TYR A 316 16.15 -18.86 8.57
N PHE A 317 15.69 -18.01 7.67
CA PHE A 317 14.58 -18.29 6.76
C PHE A 317 15.06 -18.13 5.33
N SER A 318 15.08 -19.23 4.57
CA SER A 318 15.37 -19.23 3.14
C SER A 318 14.13 -19.63 2.35
N GLY A 319 13.75 -18.83 1.38
CA GLY A 319 12.63 -19.12 0.47
C GLY A 319 12.98 -20.02 -0.71
N THR A 320 14.28 -20.21 -1.00
CA THR A 320 14.76 -20.96 -2.16
C THR A 320 16.08 -21.64 -1.85
N LYS A 321 16.40 -22.71 -2.61
CA LYS A 321 17.67 -23.43 -2.50
C LYS A 321 18.91 -22.57 -2.87
N THR A 322 18.70 -21.40 -3.44
CA THR A 322 19.76 -20.48 -3.87
C THR A 322 20.56 -19.87 -2.72
N HIS A 323 20.11 -20.04 -1.48
CA HIS A 323 20.77 -19.52 -0.29
C HIS A 323 21.37 -20.64 0.60
N ASN A 324 21.43 -21.88 0.10
CA ASN A 324 21.99 -22.98 0.90
C ASN A 324 23.49 -22.76 1.16
N ASP A 325 24.22 -22.27 0.15
CA ASP A 325 25.67 -22.02 0.23
C ASP A 325 26.03 -20.90 1.21
N ASP A 326 25.09 -19.96 1.48
CA ASP A 326 25.26 -18.88 2.48
C ASP A 326 25.39 -19.43 3.92
N PHE A 327 25.01 -20.68 4.15
CA PHE A 327 25.01 -21.32 5.46
C PHE A 327 26.17 -22.30 5.65
N GLU A 328 26.84 -22.72 4.57
CA GLU A 328 27.97 -23.66 4.60
C GLU A 328 29.33 -22.98 4.66
N SER A 329 29.38 -21.64 4.52
CA SER A 329 30.57 -20.81 4.62
C SER A 329 30.72 -20.19 6.02
#